data_ed1d0cb4db494096adecbf287cfbc0b6
#
_entry.id   ed1d0cb4db494096adecbf287cfbc0b6
#
_cell.length_a   1.000
_cell.length_b   1.000
_cell.length_c   1.000
_cell.angle_alpha   90.00
_cell.angle_beta   90.00
_cell.angle_gamma   90.00
#
_symmetry.space_group_name_H-M   'P 1'
#
loop_
_entity.id
_entity.type
_entity.pdbx_description
1 polymer ?
#
loop_
_entity_poly.entity_id
_entity_poly.type
_entity_poly.pdbx_seq_one_letter_code
_entity_poly.pdbx_strand_id
1 'polypeptide(L)'
;MTIELPEIRPEERTPLVEALLALLRQVLDRVQQLEDANQQLRDEVAVLQGQKPRPTIRPSQLESAAPSPAPTPQRPAAPKRPKSSRLTVHREVKLHPDDLPPGAVFKGYEPYVVQELMITCQATRYLRARYELPAGGSVLAPLPADVLPGKHFGPTLVSYILEQYHHAHVTQPLLLGQLRDYGIDISAGQLNRLLTEGKDVFHQEKEEVLAAGLQTATYVGTDDTGARHQGHNGYCTAVGNDLFACFASTDSKSRLNFLQVLHGGRRLYALNDVARAYWERQGLAAAVAEQLGRGPQEFADEPAWQAWLAELGITGERPVRIATEGALLGGLIARGVSPELVVLSDGAPQFDVLLHASCWVHAERPLARMVPYHDEHRAAIEKVRTQIWELYQDLKAYRQQPTAAQKPLLEARFEALCGQQTGYPRLDGVLQEMRAHRADLLRVLERPEVPLHNNAEESDIREYVKKRKVSGGTRGAAGRRCRDTFTSLKKTCRKLGVSFWEYLRDRVRGLGQVPRLAELIRQRAGEKQAAAVAAVSVE
;
A
#
# COMPACT_ATOMS: atom_id res chain seq x y z
N MET A 1 23.40 26.53 12.63
CA MET A 1 24.32 27.06 13.65
C MET A 1 23.65 26.83 14.99
N THR A 2 24.16 25.94 15.82
CA THR A 2 23.57 25.66 17.14
C THR A 2 24.02 26.81 18.07
N ILE A 3 23.08 27.62 18.51
CA ILE A 3 23.36 28.68 19.50
C ILE A 3 23.18 28.03 20.86
N GLU A 4 24.28 27.76 21.54
CA GLU A 4 24.26 27.26 22.91
C GLU A 4 24.12 28.44 23.88
N LEU A 5 23.16 28.33 24.80
CA LEU A 5 23.01 29.31 25.87
C LEU A 5 24.15 29.15 26.89
N PRO A 6 24.72 30.25 27.40
CA PRO A 6 25.79 30.15 28.42
C PRO A 6 25.26 29.48 29.70
N GLU A 7 26.08 28.63 30.30
CA GLU A 7 25.81 28.06 31.63
C GLU A 7 25.94 29.19 32.67
N ILE A 8 24.84 29.50 33.35
CA ILE A 8 24.81 30.50 34.42
C ILE A 8 24.79 29.79 35.77
N ARG A 9 25.73 30.11 36.62
CA ARG A 9 25.85 29.52 37.96
C ARG A 9 24.60 29.81 38.80
N PRO A 10 24.17 28.95 39.71
CA PRO A 10 22.98 29.15 40.54
C PRO A 10 23.01 30.46 41.34
N GLU A 11 24.17 30.94 41.71
CA GLU A 11 24.40 32.15 42.49
C GLU A 11 24.20 33.44 41.66
N GLU A 12 24.28 33.34 40.33
CA GLU A 12 24.13 34.44 39.37
C GLU A 12 22.69 34.52 38.79
N ARG A 13 21.81 33.62 39.16
CA ARG A 13 20.41 33.56 38.70
C ARG A 13 19.52 34.50 39.48
N THR A 14 19.59 35.79 39.13
CA THR A 14 18.67 36.79 39.65
C THR A 14 17.33 36.72 38.90
N PRO A 15 16.22 37.26 39.48
CA PRO A 15 14.91 37.31 38.77
C PRO A 15 14.99 37.98 37.39
N LEU A 16 15.90 38.96 37.22
CA LEU A 16 16.14 39.62 35.93
C LEU A 16 16.81 38.69 34.94
N VAL A 17 17.79 37.88 35.39
CA VAL A 17 18.50 36.89 34.57
C VAL A 17 17.53 35.79 34.12
N GLU A 18 16.66 35.31 34.99
CA GLU A 18 15.64 34.31 34.65
C GLU A 18 14.62 34.87 33.61
N ALA A 19 14.20 36.13 33.77
CA ALA A 19 13.32 36.79 32.82
C ALA A 19 14.00 36.97 31.44
N LEU A 20 15.28 37.34 31.41
CA LEU A 20 16.07 37.48 30.19
C LEU A 20 16.29 36.11 29.50
N LEU A 21 16.55 35.04 30.25
CA LEU A 21 16.67 33.70 29.73
C LEU A 21 15.34 33.20 29.13
N ALA A 22 14.23 33.47 29.80
CA ALA A 22 12.90 33.14 29.28
C ALA A 22 12.60 33.88 27.96
N LEU A 23 12.92 35.19 27.89
CA LEU A 23 12.77 35.96 26.66
C LEU A 23 13.68 35.46 25.54
N LEU A 24 14.93 35.14 25.86
CA LEU A 24 15.89 34.58 24.90
C LEU A 24 15.44 33.24 24.35
N ARG A 25 14.86 32.37 25.20
CA ARG A 25 14.26 31.09 24.78
C ARG A 25 13.11 31.34 23.79
N GLN A 26 12.21 32.27 24.10
CA GLN A 26 11.11 32.63 23.19
C GLN A 26 11.61 33.15 21.82
N VAL A 27 12.66 33.99 21.85
CA VAL A 27 13.28 34.47 20.60
C VAL A 27 13.90 33.36 19.80
N LEU A 28 14.62 32.43 20.44
CA LEU A 28 15.19 31.26 19.76
C LEU A 28 14.12 30.35 19.15
N ASP A 29 13.02 30.10 19.86
CA ASP A 29 11.86 29.38 19.34
C ASP A 29 11.27 30.06 18.09
N ARG A 30 11.18 31.39 18.13
CA ARG A 30 10.67 32.18 16.99
C ARG A 30 11.61 32.15 15.78
N VAL A 31 12.92 32.25 16.03
CA VAL A 31 13.94 32.15 14.97
C VAL A 31 13.85 30.78 14.29
N GLN A 32 13.72 29.71 15.05
CA GLN A 32 13.60 28.36 14.48
C GLN A 32 12.31 28.20 13.65
N GLN A 33 11.18 28.70 14.16
CA GLN A 33 9.94 28.68 13.37
C GLN A 33 10.09 29.41 12.03
N LEU A 34 10.81 30.54 12.03
CA LEU A 34 11.09 31.29 10.82
C LEU A 34 12.08 30.56 9.89
N GLU A 35 13.07 29.87 10.43
CA GLU A 35 14.00 29.05 9.64
C GLU A 35 13.28 27.85 9.00
N ASP A 36 12.42 27.15 9.75
CA ASP A 36 11.60 26.04 9.24
C ASP A 36 10.63 26.52 8.14
N ALA A 37 9.94 27.65 8.36
CA ALA A 37 9.06 28.25 7.36
C ALA A 37 9.83 28.71 6.11
N ASN A 38 11.02 29.30 6.29
CA ASN A 38 11.88 29.72 5.18
C ASN A 38 12.39 28.52 4.38
N GLN A 39 12.70 27.41 5.07
CA GLN A 39 13.12 26.18 4.39
C GLN A 39 11.96 25.55 3.60
N GLN A 40 10.74 25.55 4.16
CA GLN A 40 9.54 25.10 3.44
C GLN A 40 9.28 25.95 2.19
N LEU A 41 9.35 27.28 2.31
CA LEU A 41 9.19 28.18 1.18
C LEU A 41 10.28 27.99 0.11
N ARG A 42 11.52 27.75 0.51
CA ARG A 42 12.62 27.42 -0.43
C ARG A 42 12.37 26.11 -1.15
N ASP A 43 11.85 25.10 -0.46
CA ASP A 43 11.53 23.81 -1.05
C ASP A 43 10.33 23.92 -2.02
N GLU A 44 9.32 24.73 -1.67
CA GLU A 44 8.21 25.04 -2.58
C GLU A 44 8.67 25.83 -3.82
N VAL A 45 9.51 26.83 -3.65
CA VAL A 45 10.10 27.59 -4.77
C VAL A 45 10.93 26.68 -5.66
N ALA A 46 11.74 25.78 -5.10
CA ALA A 46 12.50 24.81 -5.86
C ALA A 46 11.58 23.87 -6.66
N VAL A 47 10.48 23.42 -6.09
CA VAL A 47 9.47 22.61 -6.79
C VAL A 47 8.79 23.39 -7.91
N LEU A 48 8.40 24.64 -7.67
CA LEU A 48 7.81 25.53 -8.68
C LEU A 48 8.77 25.85 -9.84
N GLN A 49 10.07 25.91 -9.55
CA GLN A 49 11.13 26.09 -10.56
C GLN A 49 11.53 24.79 -11.26
N GLY A 50 10.86 23.65 -10.98
CA GLY A 50 11.19 22.34 -11.54
C GLY A 50 12.49 21.74 -11.01
N GLN A 51 13.05 22.30 -9.94
CA GLN A 51 14.25 21.81 -9.26
C GLN A 51 13.84 20.79 -8.19
N LYS A 52 14.74 19.84 -7.87
CA LYS A 52 14.52 18.91 -6.77
C LYS A 52 14.76 19.64 -5.45
N PRO A 53 13.83 19.56 -4.47
CA PRO A 53 14.10 20.01 -3.10
C PRO A 53 15.32 19.28 -2.57
N ARG A 54 16.08 19.91 -1.67
CA ARG A 54 17.28 19.30 -1.07
C ARG A 54 16.93 17.93 -0.52
N PRO A 55 17.65 16.85 -0.92
CA PRO A 55 17.45 15.57 -0.31
C PRO A 55 17.84 15.68 1.17
N THR A 56 16.95 15.31 2.07
CA THR A 56 17.30 15.02 3.46
C THR A 56 18.16 13.76 3.45
N ILE A 57 19.48 13.95 3.37
CA ILE A 57 20.45 12.87 3.51
C ILE A 57 20.36 12.46 4.98
N ARG A 58 19.78 11.30 5.26
CA ARG A 58 19.93 10.68 6.58
C ARG A 58 21.43 10.42 6.77
N PRO A 59 22.04 10.77 7.91
CA PRO A 59 23.40 10.35 8.22
C PRO A 59 23.48 8.83 8.02
N SER A 60 24.54 8.37 7.37
CA SER A 60 24.82 6.94 7.24
C SER A 60 24.93 6.36 8.65
N GLN A 61 24.24 5.25 8.91
CA GLN A 61 24.40 4.52 10.18
C GLN A 61 25.83 4.00 10.38
N LEU A 62 26.68 4.10 9.36
CA LEU A 62 28.11 3.77 9.39
C LEU A 62 28.99 4.88 10.00
N GLU A 63 28.47 6.11 10.17
CA GLU A 63 29.24 7.25 10.72
C GLU A 63 28.93 7.53 12.20
N SER A 64 27.92 6.92 12.78
CA SER A 64 27.71 6.97 14.22
C SER A 64 28.53 5.87 14.87
N ALA A 65 29.68 6.24 15.46
CA ALA A 65 30.38 5.41 16.41
C ALA A 65 29.49 5.21 17.65
N ALA A 66 28.52 4.32 17.56
CA ALA A 66 27.81 3.83 18.72
C ALA A 66 28.76 2.94 19.52
N PRO A 67 28.81 3.02 20.89
CA PRO A 67 29.55 2.07 21.70
C PRO A 67 29.09 0.66 21.31
N SER A 68 30.06 -0.24 21.11
CA SER A 68 29.80 -1.64 20.76
C SER A 68 28.69 -2.19 21.65
N PRO A 69 27.57 -2.64 21.10
CA PRO A 69 26.55 -3.29 21.90
C PRO A 69 27.14 -4.52 22.55
N ALA A 70 26.82 -4.74 23.82
CA ALA A 70 27.13 -5.99 24.52
C ALA A 70 26.73 -7.17 23.62
N PRO A 71 27.47 -8.29 23.62
CA PRO A 71 27.21 -9.40 22.71
C PRO A 71 25.77 -9.86 22.85
N THR A 72 25.01 -9.58 21.83
CA THR A 72 23.61 -10.07 21.70
C THR A 72 23.69 -11.59 21.76
N PRO A 73 22.89 -12.29 22.58
CA PRO A 73 22.88 -13.74 22.58
C PRO A 73 22.63 -14.19 21.14
N GLN A 74 23.56 -14.98 20.60
CA GLN A 74 23.46 -15.50 19.24
C GLN A 74 22.12 -16.20 19.11
N ARG A 75 21.24 -15.69 18.25
CA ARG A 75 20.07 -16.44 17.84
C ARG A 75 20.55 -17.81 17.40
N PRO A 76 19.97 -18.91 17.91
CA PRO A 76 20.33 -20.24 17.44
C PRO A 76 20.22 -20.23 15.91
N ALA A 77 21.29 -20.67 15.25
CA ALA A 77 21.32 -20.73 13.80
C ALA A 77 20.08 -21.47 13.32
N ALA A 78 19.28 -20.83 12.46
CA ALA A 78 18.13 -21.49 11.87
C ALA A 78 18.56 -22.85 11.32
N PRO A 79 17.82 -23.94 11.60
CA PRO A 79 18.21 -25.26 11.14
C PRO A 79 18.46 -25.20 9.63
N LYS A 80 19.66 -25.61 9.22
CA LYS A 80 20.05 -25.65 7.80
C LYS A 80 18.98 -26.47 7.08
N ARG A 81 18.23 -25.86 6.16
CA ARG A 81 17.27 -26.56 5.32
C ARG A 81 17.96 -27.79 4.71
N PRO A 82 17.38 -28.99 4.83
CA PRO A 82 17.91 -30.17 4.15
C PRO A 82 17.95 -29.87 2.65
N LYS A 83 19.13 -29.98 2.06
CA LYS A 83 19.47 -29.45 0.73
C LYS A 83 18.72 -30.12 -0.45
N SER A 84 17.90 -31.15 -0.28
CA SER A 84 17.40 -31.88 -1.44
C SER A 84 16.08 -32.64 -1.33
N SER A 85 15.39 -32.66 -0.18
CA SER A 85 14.19 -33.49 0.00
C SER A 85 12.94 -33.09 -0.80
N ARG A 86 12.99 -31.99 -1.58
CA ARG A 86 11.88 -31.49 -2.40
C ARG A 86 12.22 -31.29 -3.88
N LEU A 87 13.39 -31.78 -4.33
CA LEU A 87 13.80 -31.64 -5.72
C LEU A 87 13.23 -32.79 -6.56
N THR A 88 12.53 -32.44 -7.62
CA THR A 88 12.19 -33.40 -8.67
C THR A 88 13.42 -33.58 -9.56
N VAL A 89 13.99 -34.77 -9.56
CA VAL A 89 15.09 -35.14 -10.45
C VAL A 89 14.50 -35.46 -11.83
N HIS A 90 14.87 -34.69 -12.86
CA HIS A 90 14.36 -34.87 -14.23
C HIS A 90 15.22 -35.81 -15.06
N ARG A 91 16.51 -35.99 -14.71
CA ARG A 91 17.46 -36.82 -15.40
C ARG A 91 18.44 -37.44 -14.42
N GLU A 92 18.68 -38.73 -14.50
CA GLU A 92 19.70 -39.44 -13.76
C GLU A 92 20.80 -39.87 -14.72
N VAL A 93 22.05 -39.62 -14.38
CA VAL A 93 23.23 -40.02 -15.14
C VAL A 93 24.15 -40.79 -14.22
N LYS A 94 24.45 -42.03 -14.56
CA LYS A 94 25.42 -42.85 -13.84
C LYS A 94 26.79 -42.61 -14.42
N LEU A 95 27.72 -42.19 -13.59
CA LEU A 95 29.10 -41.94 -13.97
C LEU A 95 30.00 -43.03 -13.41
N HIS A 96 30.91 -43.50 -14.21
CA HIS A 96 31.96 -44.43 -13.83
C HIS A 96 33.32 -43.78 -14.11
N PRO A 97 34.35 -44.02 -13.27
CA PRO A 97 35.70 -43.60 -13.57
C PRO A 97 36.21 -44.31 -14.84
N ASP A 98 36.93 -43.58 -15.69
CA ASP A 98 37.52 -44.13 -16.91
C ASP A 98 38.65 -45.10 -16.59
N ASP A 99 39.43 -44.87 -15.51
CA ASP A 99 40.54 -45.69 -15.06
C ASP A 99 40.27 -46.25 -13.67
N LEU A 100 40.14 -47.57 -13.57
CA LEU A 100 40.01 -48.30 -12.31
C LEU A 100 41.25 -49.15 -12.07
N PRO A 101 41.89 -49.12 -10.88
CA PRO A 101 42.97 -50.00 -10.57
C PRO A 101 42.52 -51.45 -10.50
N PRO A 102 43.41 -52.44 -10.84
CA PRO A 102 43.07 -53.84 -10.76
C PRO A 102 42.56 -54.24 -9.38
N GLY A 103 41.42 -54.97 -9.33
CA GLY A 103 40.81 -55.39 -8.07
C GLY A 103 39.83 -54.41 -7.43
N ALA A 104 39.54 -53.31 -8.08
CA ALA A 104 38.50 -52.36 -7.61
C ALA A 104 37.12 -53.04 -7.56
N VAL A 105 36.39 -52.84 -6.45
CA VAL A 105 35.05 -53.41 -6.23
C VAL A 105 34.02 -52.26 -6.17
N PHE A 106 33.01 -52.32 -7.00
CA PHE A 106 31.91 -51.37 -7.01
C PHE A 106 31.11 -51.43 -5.70
N LYS A 107 30.95 -50.31 -4.99
CA LYS A 107 30.23 -50.21 -3.72
C LYS A 107 28.92 -49.40 -3.78
N GLY A 108 28.51 -48.99 -4.97
CA GLY A 108 27.30 -48.18 -5.17
C GLY A 108 27.59 -46.77 -5.69
N TYR A 109 26.56 -45.96 -5.75
CA TYR A 109 26.65 -44.59 -6.25
C TYR A 109 26.46 -43.61 -5.10
N GLU A 110 27.27 -42.56 -5.06
CA GLU A 110 27.04 -41.39 -4.23
C GLU A 110 26.25 -40.34 -5.03
N PRO A 111 25.04 -39.92 -4.59
CA PRO A 111 24.24 -38.96 -5.34
C PRO A 111 24.81 -37.55 -5.26
N TYR A 112 24.94 -36.91 -6.41
CA TYR A 112 25.27 -35.49 -6.54
C TYR A 112 24.26 -34.82 -7.47
N VAL A 113 23.51 -33.82 -6.95
CA VAL A 113 22.40 -33.18 -7.70
C VAL A 113 22.80 -31.77 -8.11
N VAL A 114 22.73 -31.48 -9.39
CA VAL A 114 22.94 -30.16 -9.98
C VAL A 114 21.61 -29.65 -10.56
N GLN A 115 21.26 -28.40 -10.26
CA GLN A 115 20.14 -27.72 -10.91
C GLN A 115 20.69 -26.76 -11.96
N GLU A 116 20.15 -26.84 -13.18
CA GLU A 116 20.52 -25.98 -14.29
C GLU A 116 19.28 -25.26 -14.85
N LEU A 117 19.46 -24.02 -15.30
CA LEU A 117 18.42 -23.25 -15.97
C LEU A 117 18.67 -23.31 -17.49
N MET A 118 17.72 -23.87 -18.23
CA MET A 118 17.74 -23.89 -19.68
C MET A 118 16.70 -22.90 -20.22
N ILE A 119 17.16 -21.91 -20.99
CA ILE A 119 16.31 -20.93 -21.68
C ILE A 119 16.52 -21.12 -23.17
N THR A 120 15.49 -21.61 -23.87
CA THR A 120 15.54 -21.85 -25.32
C THR A 120 14.32 -21.22 -25.99
N CYS A 121 14.53 -20.58 -27.14
CA CYS A 121 13.44 -20.18 -28.02
C CYS A 121 12.99 -21.39 -28.87
N GLN A 122 11.69 -21.71 -28.80
CA GLN A 122 11.09 -22.72 -29.67
C GLN A 122 10.07 -22.06 -30.60
N ALA A 123 10.38 -22.04 -31.91
CA ALA A 123 9.44 -21.59 -32.95
C ALA A 123 8.79 -22.82 -33.61
N THR A 124 7.46 -22.91 -33.56
CA THR A 124 6.68 -23.97 -34.17
C THR A 124 5.91 -23.45 -35.38
N ARG A 125 6.09 -24.07 -36.55
CA ARG A 125 5.33 -23.77 -37.76
C ARG A 125 4.17 -24.75 -37.88
N TYR A 126 2.96 -24.23 -37.76
CA TYR A 126 1.73 -25.04 -38.00
C TYR A 126 1.32 -24.93 -39.48
N LEU A 127 1.40 -26.05 -40.21
CA LEU A 127 0.91 -26.16 -41.58
C LEU A 127 -0.55 -26.64 -41.51
N ARG A 128 -1.48 -25.74 -41.74
CA ARG A 128 -2.92 -26.01 -41.61
C ARG A 128 -3.49 -26.45 -42.97
N ALA A 129 -3.99 -27.68 -43.05
CA ALA A 129 -4.66 -28.15 -44.25
C ALA A 129 -5.94 -27.36 -44.51
N ARG A 130 -6.11 -26.95 -45.77
CA ARG A 130 -7.31 -26.30 -46.27
C ARG A 130 -8.04 -27.21 -47.24
N TYR A 131 -9.33 -27.40 -47.01
CA TYR A 131 -10.20 -28.16 -47.88
C TYR A 131 -11.27 -27.24 -48.47
N GLU A 132 -11.53 -27.39 -49.77
CA GLU A 132 -12.68 -26.79 -50.43
C GLU A 132 -13.90 -27.67 -50.30
N LEU A 133 -15.05 -27.08 -50.01
CA LEU A 133 -16.32 -27.81 -49.83
C LEU A 133 -17.09 -27.89 -51.14
N PRO A 134 -17.75 -29.01 -51.46
CA PRO A 134 -18.56 -29.16 -52.68
C PRO A 134 -19.66 -28.15 -52.84
N ALA A 135 -20.19 -27.62 -51.72
CA ALA A 135 -21.24 -26.57 -51.69
C ALA A 135 -20.68 -25.14 -51.74
N GLY A 136 -19.39 -24.98 -52.00
CA GLY A 136 -18.68 -23.71 -51.92
C GLY A 136 -18.18 -23.37 -50.52
N GLY A 137 -17.11 -22.57 -50.43
CA GLY A 137 -16.42 -22.24 -49.20
C GLY A 137 -15.25 -23.18 -48.89
N SER A 138 -14.51 -22.87 -47.82
CA SER A 138 -13.34 -23.68 -47.39
C SER A 138 -13.29 -23.90 -45.88
N VAL A 139 -12.79 -25.04 -45.46
CA VAL A 139 -12.52 -25.38 -44.07
C VAL A 139 -11.01 -25.44 -43.87
N LEU A 140 -10.52 -24.79 -42.82
CA LEU A 140 -9.12 -24.76 -42.44
C LEU A 140 -8.95 -25.54 -41.12
N ALA A 141 -7.96 -26.43 -41.04
CA ALA A 141 -7.67 -27.20 -39.85
C ALA A 141 -7.52 -26.27 -38.62
N PRO A 142 -8.11 -26.56 -37.44
CA PRO A 142 -7.98 -25.76 -36.25
C PRO A 142 -6.53 -25.71 -35.74
N LEU A 143 -6.17 -24.64 -35.04
CA LEU A 143 -4.92 -24.61 -34.28
C LEU A 143 -5.06 -25.45 -33.01
N PRO A 144 -3.97 -25.98 -32.42
CA PRO A 144 -3.99 -26.62 -31.11
C PRO A 144 -4.57 -25.67 -30.03
N ALA A 145 -5.19 -26.24 -29.00
CA ALA A 145 -5.87 -25.48 -27.95
C ALA A 145 -4.93 -24.58 -27.10
N ASP A 146 -3.64 -24.91 -27.08
CA ASP A 146 -2.60 -24.16 -26.38
C ASP A 146 -2.01 -22.99 -27.20
N VAL A 147 -2.47 -22.82 -28.45
CA VAL A 147 -2.06 -21.70 -29.32
C VAL A 147 -3.08 -20.58 -29.20
N LEU A 148 -2.62 -19.40 -28.79
CA LEU A 148 -3.48 -18.22 -28.68
C LEU A 148 -3.93 -17.75 -30.08
N PRO A 149 -5.22 -17.74 -30.41
CA PRO A 149 -5.69 -17.36 -31.74
C PRO A 149 -5.26 -15.93 -32.12
N GLY A 150 -4.76 -15.77 -33.35
CA GLY A 150 -4.30 -14.47 -33.85
C GLY A 150 -3.07 -13.89 -33.18
N LYS A 151 -2.37 -14.67 -32.35
CA LYS A 151 -1.12 -14.26 -31.67
C LYS A 151 0.05 -15.04 -32.19
N HIS A 152 1.19 -14.35 -32.37
CA HIS A 152 2.45 -14.98 -32.79
C HIS A 152 3.33 -15.39 -31.60
N PHE A 153 2.94 -15.02 -30.38
CA PHE A 153 3.69 -15.30 -29.16
C PHE A 153 2.90 -16.26 -28.28
N GLY A 154 3.55 -17.36 -27.90
CA GLY A 154 2.94 -18.39 -27.06
C GLY A 154 2.64 -17.92 -25.63
N PRO A 155 1.71 -18.56 -24.93
CA PRO A 155 1.26 -18.13 -23.61
C PRO A 155 2.36 -18.13 -22.55
N THR A 156 3.33 -19.03 -22.64
CA THR A 156 4.47 -19.08 -21.71
C THR A 156 5.36 -17.85 -21.87
N LEU A 157 5.64 -17.42 -23.12
CA LEU A 157 6.42 -16.21 -23.39
C LEU A 157 5.67 -14.96 -22.94
N VAL A 158 4.35 -14.88 -23.17
CA VAL A 158 3.52 -13.76 -22.69
C VAL A 158 3.56 -13.67 -21.17
N SER A 159 3.41 -14.79 -20.46
CA SER A 159 3.50 -14.85 -19.00
C SER A 159 4.88 -14.41 -18.50
N TYR A 160 5.95 -14.85 -19.16
CA TYR A 160 7.32 -14.45 -18.84
C TYR A 160 7.53 -12.95 -19.00
N ILE A 161 7.05 -12.36 -20.09
CA ILE A 161 7.13 -10.92 -20.33
C ILE A 161 6.41 -10.12 -19.22
N LEU A 162 5.21 -10.56 -18.83
CA LEU A 162 4.44 -9.94 -17.76
C LEU A 162 5.15 -10.07 -16.41
N GLU A 163 5.69 -11.23 -16.10
CA GLU A 163 6.46 -11.52 -14.89
C GLU A 163 7.70 -10.60 -14.81
N GLN A 164 8.54 -10.59 -15.85
CA GLN A 164 9.77 -9.79 -15.88
C GLN A 164 9.48 -8.30 -15.74
N TYR A 165 8.47 -7.81 -16.43
CA TYR A 165 8.15 -6.39 -16.40
C TYR A 165 7.45 -5.96 -15.09
N HIS A 166 6.46 -6.70 -14.61
CA HIS A 166 5.64 -6.30 -13.48
C HIS A 166 6.16 -6.80 -12.13
N HIS A 167 6.76 -8.00 -12.08
CA HIS A 167 7.30 -8.57 -10.84
C HIS A 167 8.78 -8.25 -10.65
N ALA A 168 9.62 -8.57 -11.62
CA ALA A 168 11.07 -8.37 -11.56
C ALA A 168 11.49 -6.92 -11.85
N HIS A 169 10.55 -6.03 -12.27
CA HIS A 169 10.79 -4.62 -12.59
C HIS A 169 11.74 -4.36 -13.75
N VAL A 170 12.02 -5.35 -14.60
CA VAL A 170 12.84 -5.16 -15.80
C VAL A 170 12.20 -4.10 -16.69
N THR A 171 12.99 -3.13 -17.15
CA THR A 171 12.49 -2.06 -18.03
C THR A 171 12.22 -2.60 -19.43
N GLN A 172 11.34 -1.94 -20.21
CA GLN A 172 11.05 -2.41 -21.59
C GLN A 172 12.31 -2.50 -22.47
N PRO A 173 13.24 -1.52 -22.48
CA PRO A 173 14.46 -1.65 -23.28
C PRO A 173 15.34 -2.84 -22.88
N LEU A 174 15.53 -3.07 -21.58
CA LEU A 174 16.30 -4.22 -21.09
C LEU A 174 15.62 -5.55 -21.42
N LEU A 175 14.31 -5.63 -21.22
CA LEU A 175 13.53 -6.82 -21.56
C LEU A 175 13.56 -7.11 -23.06
N LEU A 176 13.49 -6.08 -23.90
CA LEU A 176 13.60 -6.24 -25.36
C LEU A 176 14.96 -6.80 -25.77
N GLY A 177 16.06 -6.28 -25.18
CA GLY A 177 17.40 -6.81 -25.39
C GLY A 177 17.49 -8.28 -24.99
N GLN A 178 17.09 -8.59 -23.76
CA GLN A 178 17.10 -9.96 -23.23
C GLN A 178 16.29 -10.95 -24.08
N LEU A 179 15.11 -10.56 -24.56
CA LEU A 179 14.30 -11.43 -25.43
C LEU A 179 14.99 -11.72 -26.76
N ARG A 180 15.65 -10.70 -27.34
CA ARG A 180 16.42 -10.85 -28.59
C ARG A 180 17.65 -11.72 -28.40
N ASP A 181 18.36 -11.58 -27.28
CA ASP A 181 19.48 -12.44 -26.92
C ASP A 181 19.07 -13.92 -26.79
N TYR A 182 17.82 -14.18 -26.40
CA TYR A 182 17.23 -15.53 -26.37
C TYR A 182 16.72 -16.00 -27.74
N GLY A 183 16.89 -15.21 -28.81
CA GLY A 183 16.45 -15.53 -30.16
C GLY A 183 14.96 -15.29 -30.43
N ILE A 184 14.28 -14.48 -29.61
CA ILE A 184 12.88 -14.07 -29.85
C ILE A 184 12.88 -12.87 -30.81
N ASP A 185 12.27 -13.04 -31.99
CA ASP A 185 12.04 -11.95 -32.94
C ASP A 185 10.84 -11.11 -32.49
N ILE A 186 11.12 -9.96 -31.88
CA ILE A 186 10.11 -9.06 -31.32
C ILE A 186 10.54 -7.59 -31.49
N SER A 187 9.59 -6.76 -31.91
CA SER A 187 9.79 -5.30 -31.95
C SER A 187 9.39 -4.63 -30.63
N ALA A 188 9.90 -3.42 -30.38
CA ALA A 188 9.53 -2.61 -29.21
C ALA A 188 8.02 -2.33 -29.15
N GLY A 189 7.37 -2.10 -30.31
CA GLY A 189 5.92 -1.90 -30.39
C GLY A 189 5.13 -3.16 -30.01
N GLN A 190 5.58 -4.35 -30.46
CA GLN A 190 4.95 -5.61 -30.07
C GLN A 190 5.10 -5.88 -28.57
N LEU A 191 6.28 -5.67 -28.01
CA LEU A 191 6.51 -5.80 -26.56
C LEU A 191 5.58 -4.86 -25.77
N ASN A 192 5.47 -3.58 -26.19
CA ASN A 192 4.56 -2.66 -25.53
C ASN A 192 3.09 -3.12 -25.60
N ARG A 193 2.62 -3.60 -26.76
CA ARG A 193 1.28 -4.15 -26.91
C ARG A 193 1.06 -5.37 -26.02
N LEU A 194 2.03 -6.29 -25.93
CA LEU A 194 1.94 -7.43 -25.02
C LEU A 194 1.81 -7.01 -23.55
N LEU A 195 2.38 -5.89 -23.16
CA LEU A 195 2.32 -5.36 -21.79
C LEU A 195 1.03 -4.58 -21.49
N THR A 196 0.36 -4.02 -22.51
CA THR A 196 -0.71 -3.03 -22.27
C THR A 196 -2.05 -3.35 -22.89
N GLU A 197 -2.12 -4.19 -23.95
CA GLU A 197 -3.36 -4.50 -24.67
C GLU A 197 -3.92 -5.89 -24.32
N GLY A 198 -5.25 -6.04 -24.36
CA GLY A 198 -5.94 -7.31 -24.06
C GLY A 198 -5.73 -7.77 -22.62
N LYS A 199 -5.79 -6.86 -21.67
CA LYS A 199 -5.61 -7.12 -20.24
C LYS A 199 -6.91 -7.06 -19.44
N ASP A 200 -8.04 -7.11 -20.10
CA ASP A 200 -9.36 -6.93 -19.48
C ASP A 200 -9.66 -7.97 -18.39
N VAL A 201 -9.25 -9.22 -18.58
CA VAL A 201 -9.37 -10.28 -17.55
C VAL A 201 -8.64 -9.88 -16.24
N PHE A 202 -7.44 -9.32 -16.35
CA PHE A 202 -6.68 -8.87 -15.19
C PHE A 202 -7.28 -7.59 -14.58
N HIS A 203 -7.74 -6.67 -15.41
CA HIS A 203 -8.41 -5.46 -14.94
C HIS A 203 -9.68 -5.80 -14.17
N GLN A 204 -10.50 -6.68 -14.71
CA GLN A 204 -11.72 -7.16 -14.06
C GLN A 204 -11.39 -7.86 -12.73
N GLU A 205 -10.40 -8.75 -12.71
CA GLU A 205 -10.02 -9.45 -11.48
C GLU A 205 -9.50 -8.50 -10.40
N LYS A 206 -8.80 -7.41 -10.77
CA LYS A 206 -8.43 -6.35 -9.82
C LYS A 206 -9.67 -5.71 -9.18
N GLU A 207 -10.71 -5.39 -9.97
CA GLU A 207 -11.96 -4.82 -9.47
C GLU A 207 -12.70 -5.81 -8.54
N GLU A 208 -12.70 -7.09 -8.87
CA GLU A 208 -13.27 -8.15 -8.04
C GLU A 208 -12.50 -8.31 -6.70
N VAL A 209 -11.17 -8.20 -6.74
CA VAL A 209 -10.29 -8.22 -5.55
C VAL A 209 -10.64 -7.05 -4.63
N LEU A 210 -10.76 -5.83 -5.18
CA LEU A 210 -11.14 -4.66 -4.38
C LEU A 210 -12.51 -4.84 -3.74
N ALA A 211 -13.51 -5.24 -4.53
CA ALA A 211 -14.87 -5.44 -4.04
C ALA A 211 -14.93 -6.50 -2.94
N ALA A 212 -14.32 -7.68 -3.17
CA ALA A 212 -14.28 -8.76 -2.16
C ALA A 212 -13.53 -8.32 -0.90
N GLY A 213 -12.41 -7.62 -1.08
CA GLY A 213 -11.61 -7.10 0.02
C GLY A 213 -12.39 -6.13 0.90
N LEU A 214 -13.06 -5.14 0.32
CA LEU A 214 -13.84 -4.15 1.06
C LEU A 214 -15.09 -4.75 1.73
N GLN A 215 -15.76 -5.71 1.06
CA GLN A 215 -16.96 -6.37 1.60
C GLN A 215 -16.66 -7.29 2.80
N THR A 216 -15.45 -7.84 2.87
CA THR A 216 -15.08 -8.80 3.93
C THR A 216 -14.18 -8.21 5.00
N ALA A 217 -13.68 -7.00 4.79
CA ALA A 217 -12.73 -6.37 5.70
C ALA A 217 -13.43 -5.74 6.92
N THR A 218 -12.86 -5.90 8.10
CA THR A 218 -13.17 -5.12 9.30
C THR A 218 -12.36 -3.82 9.35
N TYR A 219 -11.18 -3.83 8.73
CA TYR A 219 -10.36 -2.66 8.52
C TYR A 219 -9.64 -2.73 7.17
N VAL A 220 -9.29 -1.57 6.64
CA VAL A 220 -8.32 -1.41 5.55
C VAL A 220 -7.29 -0.37 5.93
N GLY A 221 -6.04 -0.65 5.64
CA GLY A 221 -5.00 0.35 5.71
C GLY A 221 -4.86 1.06 4.36
N THR A 222 -4.46 2.33 4.40
CA THR A 222 -4.24 3.14 3.20
C THR A 222 -3.00 3.99 3.33
N ASP A 223 -2.34 4.22 2.20
CA ASP A 223 -1.21 5.13 2.07
C ASP A 223 -1.17 5.63 0.63
N ASP A 224 -0.54 6.78 0.39
CA ASP A 224 -0.39 7.31 -0.95
C ASP A 224 1.05 7.76 -1.27
N THR A 225 1.39 7.78 -2.55
CA THR A 225 2.68 8.26 -3.03
C THR A 225 2.52 9.04 -4.32
N GLY A 226 3.45 9.98 -4.58
CA GLY A 226 3.48 10.66 -5.87
C GLY A 226 3.64 9.66 -7.02
N ALA A 227 2.88 9.85 -8.08
CA ALA A 227 2.95 9.09 -9.33
C ALA A 227 2.93 10.06 -10.52
N ARG A 228 3.96 9.99 -11.37
CA ARG A 228 4.05 10.87 -12.54
C ARG A 228 3.40 10.22 -13.75
N HIS A 229 2.52 10.97 -14.44
CA HIS A 229 1.84 10.53 -15.64
C HIS A 229 1.91 11.61 -16.72
N GLN A 230 2.39 11.26 -17.93
CA GLN A 230 2.52 12.20 -19.06
C GLN A 230 3.26 13.52 -18.71
N GLY A 231 4.26 13.43 -17.82
CA GLY A 231 4.99 14.62 -17.36
C GLY A 231 4.34 15.39 -16.23
N HIS A 232 3.07 15.15 -15.91
CA HIS A 232 2.33 15.81 -14.82
C HIS A 232 2.45 15.03 -13.50
N ASN A 233 2.35 15.74 -12.39
CA ASN A 233 2.30 15.14 -11.08
C ASN A 233 0.92 14.54 -10.85
N GLY A 234 0.89 13.35 -10.28
CA GLY A 234 -0.29 12.64 -9.85
C GLY A 234 0.07 11.80 -8.63
N TYR A 235 -0.85 10.97 -8.19
CA TYR A 235 -0.72 10.17 -6.98
C TYR A 235 -1.12 8.73 -7.27
N CYS A 236 -0.61 7.81 -6.46
CA CYS A 236 -1.08 6.44 -6.41
C CYS A 236 -1.45 6.13 -4.96
N THR A 237 -2.70 5.76 -4.74
CA THR A 237 -3.22 5.33 -3.45
C THR A 237 -3.22 3.81 -3.39
N ALA A 238 -2.70 3.26 -2.30
CA ALA A 238 -2.81 1.85 -1.95
C ALA A 238 -3.90 1.68 -0.91
N VAL A 239 -4.77 0.69 -1.09
CA VAL A 239 -5.80 0.27 -0.13
C VAL A 239 -5.69 -1.24 0.04
N GLY A 240 -5.66 -1.72 1.27
CA GLY A 240 -5.57 -3.16 1.51
C GLY A 240 -5.56 -3.54 2.98
N ASN A 241 -5.39 -4.82 3.22
CA ASN A 241 -5.14 -5.40 4.53
C ASN A 241 -4.20 -6.62 4.36
N ASP A 242 -4.22 -7.55 5.27
CA ASP A 242 -3.41 -8.77 5.20
C ASP A 242 -3.87 -9.78 4.14
N LEU A 243 -5.05 -9.60 3.51
CA LEU A 243 -5.57 -10.50 2.47
C LEU A 243 -5.44 -9.95 1.05
N PHE A 244 -5.49 -8.62 0.88
CA PHE A 244 -5.44 -8.00 -0.44
C PHE A 244 -4.68 -6.68 -0.43
N ALA A 245 -4.30 -6.21 -1.63
CA ALA A 245 -3.79 -4.87 -1.85
C ALA A 245 -4.24 -4.37 -3.23
N CYS A 246 -4.86 -3.20 -3.27
CA CYS A 246 -5.26 -2.52 -4.48
C CYS A 246 -4.56 -1.18 -4.62
N PHE A 247 -4.06 -0.90 -5.84
CA PHE A 247 -3.39 0.34 -6.20
C PHE A 247 -4.22 1.06 -7.25
N ALA A 248 -4.42 2.36 -7.07
CA ALA A 248 -5.11 3.20 -8.03
C ALA A 248 -4.41 4.54 -8.17
N SER A 249 -4.08 4.90 -9.40
CA SER A 249 -3.47 6.20 -9.73
C SER A 249 -4.55 7.24 -9.96
N THR A 250 -4.41 8.41 -9.30
CA THR A 250 -5.30 9.57 -9.36
C THR A 250 -4.52 10.83 -9.70
N ASP A 251 -5.22 11.87 -10.12
CA ASP A 251 -4.58 13.13 -10.52
C ASP A 251 -4.43 14.11 -9.32
N SER A 252 -5.17 13.88 -8.23
CA SER A 252 -5.05 14.67 -6.99
C SER A 252 -5.27 13.82 -5.73
N LYS A 253 -4.86 14.38 -4.58
CA LYS A 253 -5.13 13.85 -3.24
C LYS A 253 -6.39 14.54 -2.68
N SER A 254 -7.56 14.07 -3.03
CA SER A 254 -8.80 14.57 -2.47
C SER A 254 -9.63 13.42 -1.88
N ARG A 255 -10.52 13.75 -0.95
CA ARG A 255 -11.46 12.79 -0.39
C ARG A 255 -12.36 12.20 -1.47
N LEU A 256 -12.77 13.02 -2.43
CA LEU A 256 -13.52 12.58 -3.60
C LEU A 256 -12.76 11.49 -4.38
N ASN A 257 -11.48 11.73 -4.68
CA ASN A 257 -10.65 10.74 -5.38
C ASN A 257 -10.47 9.47 -4.56
N PHE A 258 -10.31 9.58 -3.24
CA PHE A 258 -10.22 8.39 -2.39
C PHE A 258 -11.51 7.57 -2.42
N LEU A 259 -12.67 8.20 -2.30
CA LEU A 259 -13.97 7.51 -2.45
C LEU A 259 -14.09 6.84 -3.83
N GLN A 260 -13.65 7.50 -4.90
CA GLN A 260 -13.62 6.91 -6.24
C GLN A 260 -12.67 5.69 -6.32
N VAL A 261 -11.53 5.73 -5.61
CA VAL A 261 -10.61 4.57 -5.51
C VAL A 261 -11.29 3.39 -4.82
N LEU A 262 -12.04 3.62 -3.74
CA LEU A 262 -12.80 2.58 -3.04
C LEU A 262 -13.90 1.97 -3.92
N HIS A 263 -14.50 2.76 -4.81
CA HIS A 263 -15.49 2.25 -5.78
C HIS A 263 -14.88 1.38 -6.88
N GLY A 264 -13.60 1.57 -7.19
CA GLY A 264 -12.98 0.96 -8.35
C GLY A 264 -13.57 1.47 -9.67
N GLY A 265 -13.76 0.59 -10.66
CA GLY A 265 -14.24 0.95 -11.99
C GLY A 265 -15.75 1.21 -12.11
N ARG A 266 -16.54 0.90 -11.07
CA ARG A 266 -18.01 1.01 -11.07
C ARG A 266 -18.46 1.92 -9.94
N ARG A 267 -18.69 3.19 -10.25
CA ARG A 267 -19.21 4.16 -9.28
C ARG A 267 -20.71 4.02 -9.14
N LEU A 268 -21.20 4.07 -7.92
CA LEU A 268 -22.62 4.15 -7.56
C LEU A 268 -22.78 5.33 -6.61
N TYR A 269 -23.76 6.16 -6.88
CA TYR A 269 -24.14 7.27 -6.02
C TYR A 269 -25.46 6.91 -5.36
N ALA A 270 -25.50 6.78 -4.03
CA ALA A 270 -26.70 6.41 -3.31
C ALA A 270 -27.00 7.39 -2.16
N LEU A 271 -28.27 7.75 -2.04
CA LEU A 271 -28.78 8.75 -1.10
C LEU A 271 -29.44 8.06 0.12
N ASN A 272 -28.67 7.24 0.82
CA ASN A 272 -29.10 6.53 2.03
C ASN A 272 -28.76 7.30 3.32
N ASP A 273 -29.04 6.71 4.46
CA ASP A 273 -28.79 7.34 5.77
C ASP A 273 -27.32 7.65 6.01
N VAL A 274 -26.40 6.83 5.48
CA VAL A 274 -24.96 7.09 5.58
C VAL A 274 -24.55 8.33 4.79
N ALA A 275 -25.12 8.54 3.60
CA ALA A 275 -24.91 9.75 2.81
C ALA A 275 -25.43 10.98 3.56
N ARG A 276 -26.64 10.89 4.16
CA ARG A 276 -27.24 11.98 4.95
C ARG A 276 -26.43 12.32 6.18
N ALA A 277 -26.00 11.34 6.95
CA ALA A 277 -25.14 11.53 8.12
C ALA A 277 -23.79 12.18 7.73
N TYR A 278 -23.23 11.80 6.57
CA TYR A 278 -22.03 12.42 6.04
C TYR A 278 -22.27 13.91 5.71
N TRP A 279 -23.37 14.24 5.04
CA TRP A 279 -23.71 15.62 4.69
C TRP A 279 -23.87 16.50 5.93
N GLU A 280 -24.56 16.01 6.95
CA GLU A 280 -24.74 16.69 8.23
C GLU A 280 -23.37 16.94 8.91
N ARG A 281 -22.52 15.92 9.02
CA ARG A 281 -21.18 16.01 9.60
C ARG A 281 -20.29 17.02 8.86
N GLN A 282 -20.41 17.12 7.53
CA GLN A 282 -19.64 18.06 6.70
C GLN A 282 -20.29 19.46 6.58
N GLY A 283 -21.43 19.68 7.24
CA GLY A 283 -22.13 20.96 7.28
C GLY A 283 -22.73 21.37 5.92
N LEU A 284 -23.33 20.40 5.20
CA LEU A 284 -24.20 20.71 4.06
C LEU A 284 -25.47 21.39 4.58
N ALA A 285 -25.90 22.47 3.92
CA ALA A 285 -27.11 23.16 4.32
C ALA A 285 -28.33 22.22 4.31
N ALA A 286 -29.13 22.24 5.38
CA ALA A 286 -30.29 21.34 5.53
C ALA A 286 -31.27 21.40 4.33
N ALA A 287 -31.49 22.61 3.79
CA ALA A 287 -32.33 22.78 2.59
C ALA A 287 -31.78 22.03 1.36
N VAL A 288 -30.45 22.00 1.18
CA VAL A 288 -29.80 21.26 0.08
C VAL A 288 -29.93 19.76 0.31
N ALA A 289 -29.71 19.31 1.54
CA ALA A 289 -29.85 17.88 1.90
C ALA A 289 -31.29 17.39 1.71
N GLU A 290 -32.29 18.22 2.05
CA GLU A 290 -33.70 17.92 1.83
C GLU A 290 -34.04 17.85 0.34
N GLN A 291 -33.56 18.79 -0.48
CA GLN A 291 -33.74 18.78 -1.93
C GLN A 291 -33.16 17.50 -2.56
N LEU A 292 -31.95 17.12 -2.18
CA LEU A 292 -31.33 15.87 -2.65
C LEU A 292 -32.17 14.63 -2.31
N GLY A 293 -32.79 14.61 -1.12
CA GLY A 293 -33.59 13.48 -0.64
C GLY A 293 -34.94 13.31 -1.34
N ARG A 294 -35.42 14.28 -2.14
CA ARG A 294 -36.73 14.24 -2.84
C ARG A 294 -36.72 13.46 -4.15
N GLY A 295 -35.56 13.09 -4.66
CA GLY A 295 -35.40 12.48 -5.98
C GLY A 295 -35.05 10.98 -5.96
N PRO A 296 -34.51 10.49 -7.08
CA PRO A 296 -33.98 9.13 -7.15
C PRO A 296 -32.99 8.85 -6.05
N GLN A 297 -33.07 7.64 -5.48
CA GLN A 297 -32.18 7.26 -4.37
C GLN A 297 -30.82 6.72 -4.84
N GLU A 298 -30.70 6.36 -6.12
CA GLU A 298 -29.47 5.81 -6.70
C GLU A 298 -29.23 6.35 -8.12
N PHE A 299 -27.93 6.58 -8.42
CA PHE A 299 -27.47 6.97 -9.77
C PHE A 299 -26.30 6.07 -10.16
N ALA A 300 -26.42 5.43 -11.32
CA ALA A 300 -25.48 4.40 -11.76
C ALA A 300 -24.13 4.96 -12.24
N ASP A 301 -24.05 6.26 -12.55
CA ASP A 301 -22.84 6.89 -13.09
C ASP A 301 -22.77 8.39 -12.73
N GLU A 302 -21.60 8.96 -12.99
CA GLU A 302 -21.33 10.38 -12.74
C GLU A 302 -22.16 11.35 -13.59
N PRO A 303 -22.39 11.10 -14.90
CA PRO A 303 -23.26 11.96 -15.70
C PRO A 303 -24.68 12.08 -15.16
N ALA A 304 -25.31 10.97 -14.77
CA ALA A 304 -26.65 10.97 -14.17
C ALA A 304 -26.67 11.74 -12.84
N TRP A 305 -25.64 11.56 -11.99
CA TRP A 305 -25.49 12.31 -10.75
C TRP A 305 -25.33 13.82 -10.98
N GLN A 306 -24.46 14.21 -11.92
CA GLN A 306 -24.23 15.62 -12.23
C GLN A 306 -25.48 16.30 -12.84
N ALA A 307 -26.21 15.57 -13.69
CA ALA A 307 -27.48 16.05 -14.24
C ALA A 307 -28.49 16.33 -13.12
N TRP A 308 -28.60 15.45 -12.13
CA TRP A 308 -29.47 15.64 -10.96
C TRP A 308 -29.07 16.85 -10.13
N LEU A 309 -27.79 17.05 -9.85
CA LEU A 309 -27.32 18.24 -9.15
C LEU A 309 -27.65 19.53 -9.91
N ALA A 310 -27.51 19.52 -11.23
CA ALA A 310 -27.85 20.66 -12.10
C ALA A 310 -29.36 20.94 -12.11
N GLU A 311 -30.21 19.92 -12.16
CA GLU A 311 -31.68 20.04 -12.09
C GLU A 311 -32.11 20.70 -10.75
N LEU A 312 -31.45 20.37 -9.65
CA LEU A 312 -31.69 20.96 -8.33
C LEU A 312 -31.06 22.36 -8.17
N GLY A 313 -30.31 22.86 -9.16
CA GLY A 313 -29.62 24.14 -9.08
C GLY A 313 -28.43 24.12 -8.08
N ILE A 314 -27.91 22.96 -7.73
CA ILE A 314 -26.75 22.82 -6.80
C ILE A 314 -25.47 22.95 -7.63
N THR A 315 -24.93 24.19 -7.72
CA THR A 315 -23.79 24.53 -8.59
C THR A 315 -22.54 25.00 -7.83
N GLY A 316 -22.67 25.31 -6.53
CA GLY A 316 -21.54 25.76 -5.73
C GLY A 316 -20.51 24.66 -5.50
N GLU A 317 -19.21 24.98 -5.62
CA GLU A 317 -18.12 23.98 -5.48
C GLU A 317 -18.20 23.15 -4.17
N ARG A 318 -18.38 23.81 -3.03
CA ARG A 318 -18.46 23.15 -1.72
C ARG A 318 -19.72 22.27 -1.58
N PRO A 319 -20.96 22.74 -1.86
CA PRO A 319 -22.15 21.89 -1.81
C PRO A 319 -22.08 20.70 -2.77
N VAL A 320 -21.66 20.90 -4.01
CA VAL A 320 -21.49 19.84 -5.02
C VAL A 320 -20.49 18.78 -4.50
N ARG A 321 -19.36 19.21 -3.96
CA ARG A 321 -18.35 18.30 -3.42
C ARG A 321 -18.90 17.48 -2.25
N ILE A 322 -19.51 18.11 -1.25
CA ILE A 322 -20.04 17.41 -0.07
C ILE A 322 -21.19 16.46 -0.47
N ALA A 323 -22.10 16.90 -1.35
CA ALA A 323 -23.17 16.07 -1.86
C ALA A 323 -22.62 14.82 -2.57
N THR A 324 -21.61 15.00 -3.43
CA THR A 324 -20.99 13.93 -4.20
C THR A 324 -20.21 12.95 -3.31
N GLU A 325 -19.44 13.47 -2.34
CA GLU A 325 -18.71 12.64 -1.37
C GLU A 325 -19.68 11.76 -0.56
N GLY A 326 -20.78 12.31 -0.06
CA GLY A 326 -21.79 11.56 0.68
C GLY A 326 -22.51 10.53 -0.19
N ALA A 327 -22.90 10.89 -1.42
CA ALA A 327 -23.56 9.96 -2.34
C ALA A 327 -22.65 8.79 -2.75
N LEU A 328 -21.36 9.04 -2.98
CA LEU A 328 -20.37 7.96 -3.19
C LEU A 328 -20.22 7.09 -1.95
N LEU A 329 -20.13 7.68 -0.76
CA LEU A 329 -20.06 6.90 0.48
C LEU A 329 -21.30 6.02 0.64
N GLY A 330 -22.50 6.56 0.42
CA GLY A 330 -23.74 5.80 0.40
C GLY A 330 -23.71 4.66 -0.61
N GLY A 331 -23.17 4.91 -1.81
CA GLY A 331 -23.00 3.89 -2.85
C GLY A 331 -22.06 2.74 -2.45
N LEU A 332 -21.00 3.00 -1.68
CA LEU A 332 -20.14 1.95 -1.13
C LEU A 332 -20.91 1.02 -0.19
N ILE A 333 -21.73 1.61 0.70
CA ILE A 333 -22.55 0.84 1.64
C ILE A 333 -23.63 0.03 0.90
N ALA A 334 -24.30 0.63 -0.09
CA ALA A 334 -25.27 -0.07 -0.94
C ALA A 334 -24.65 -1.27 -1.68
N ARG A 335 -23.34 -1.24 -1.95
CA ARG A 335 -22.58 -2.35 -2.54
C ARG A 335 -22.07 -3.38 -1.54
N GLY A 336 -22.47 -3.30 -0.27
CA GLY A 336 -22.14 -4.27 0.76
C GLY A 336 -20.85 -4.01 1.53
N VAL A 337 -20.28 -2.81 1.42
CA VAL A 337 -19.19 -2.39 2.32
C VAL A 337 -19.81 -2.07 3.68
N SER A 338 -19.21 -2.54 4.76
CA SER A 338 -19.70 -2.26 6.11
C SER A 338 -19.57 -0.77 6.46
N PRO A 339 -20.60 -0.13 7.03
CA PRO A 339 -20.48 1.22 7.58
C PRO A 339 -19.49 1.28 8.75
N GLU A 340 -19.22 0.13 9.37
CA GLU A 340 -18.28 -0.05 10.48
C GLU A 340 -16.82 -0.32 9.99
N LEU A 341 -16.56 -0.26 8.69
CA LEU A 341 -15.22 -0.43 8.15
C LEU A 341 -14.29 0.66 8.68
N VAL A 342 -13.18 0.24 9.28
CA VAL A 342 -12.16 1.17 9.78
C VAL A 342 -11.12 1.44 8.70
N VAL A 343 -10.84 2.72 8.44
CA VAL A 343 -9.75 3.16 7.57
C VAL A 343 -8.56 3.56 8.42
N LEU A 344 -7.49 2.78 8.37
CA LEU A 344 -6.23 3.05 9.06
C LEU A 344 -5.29 3.84 8.14
N SER A 345 -4.83 5.02 8.58
CA SER A 345 -3.94 5.86 7.77
C SER A 345 -2.91 6.62 8.61
N ASP A 346 -2.10 7.44 7.96
CA ASP A 346 -1.19 8.40 8.57
C ASP A 346 -1.88 9.63 9.19
N GLY A 347 -3.22 9.72 9.09
CA GLY A 347 -4.01 10.85 9.58
C GLY A 347 -4.29 11.92 8.52
N ALA A 348 -3.94 11.67 7.25
CA ALA A 348 -4.24 12.65 6.19
C ALA A 348 -5.77 12.80 5.95
N PRO A 349 -6.28 14.05 5.84
CA PRO A 349 -7.72 14.33 5.86
C PRO A 349 -8.54 13.69 4.74
N GLN A 350 -7.91 13.31 3.62
CA GLN A 350 -8.59 12.63 2.51
C GLN A 350 -9.08 11.22 2.88
N PHE A 351 -8.51 10.60 3.90
CA PHE A 351 -8.83 9.25 4.34
C PHE A 351 -9.94 9.19 5.41
N ASP A 352 -10.34 10.33 5.95
CA ASP A 352 -11.45 10.43 6.92
C ASP A 352 -12.81 10.37 6.22
N VAL A 353 -13.25 9.17 5.85
CA VAL A 353 -14.52 8.92 5.14
C VAL A 353 -15.49 8.01 5.89
N LEU A 354 -14.99 7.04 6.65
CA LEU A 354 -15.73 6.09 7.50
C LEU A 354 -15.20 6.19 8.94
N LEU A 355 -15.22 5.08 9.69
CA LEU A 355 -14.49 5.06 10.97
C LEU A 355 -13.00 5.16 10.68
N HIS A 356 -12.32 6.06 11.37
CA HIS A 356 -10.90 6.29 11.15
C HIS A 356 -10.06 5.74 12.30
N ALA A 357 -8.86 5.27 11.99
CA ALA A 357 -7.80 4.94 12.93
C ALA A 357 -6.49 5.58 12.49
N SER A 358 -5.80 6.22 13.42
CA SER A 358 -4.51 6.87 13.17
C SER A 358 -3.33 5.97 13.50
N CYS A 359 -2.33 5.96 12.64
CA CYS A 359 -1.08 5.24 12.85
C CYS A 359 -0.25 5.89 13.97
N TRP A 360 0.00 5.16 15.06
CA TRP A 360 0.80 5.63 16.19
C TRP A 360 2.25 6.00 15.81
N VAL A 361 2.84 5.31 14.85
CA VAL A 361 4.18 5.64 14.34
C VAL A 361 4.19 7.02 13.67
N HIS A 362 3.13 7.37 12.95
CA HIS A 362 2.98 8.68 12.34
C HIS A 362 2.67 9.77 13.38
N ALA A 363 1.87 9.46 14.39
CA ALA A 363 1.56 10.38 15.48
C ALA A 363 2.81 10.73 16.33
N GLU A 364 3.75 9.79 16.51
CA GLU A 364 5.02 10.01 17.22
C GLU A 364 6.08 10.73 16.35
N ARG A 365 6.00 10.64 15.04
CA ARG A 365 7.02 11.16 14.12
C ARG A 365 7.33 12.66 14.26
N PRO A 366 6.36 13.58 14.54
CA PRO A 366 6.66 14.98 14.85
C PRO A 366 7.58 15.15 16.04
N LEU A 367 7.39 14.34 17.10
CA LEU A 367 8.25 14.39 18.30
C LEU A 367 9.67 13.90 17.99
N ALA A 368 9.80 12.82 17.22
CA ALA A 368 11.09 12.30 16.79
C ALA A 368 11.91 13.28 15.93
N ARG A 369 11.23 14.21 15.25
CA ARG A 369 11.83 15.25 14.40
C ARG A 369 11.99 16.59 15.11
N MET A 370 11.48 16.70 16.33
CA MET A 370 11.53 17.95 17.10
C MET A 370 12.97 18.24 17.53
N VAL A 371 13.41 19.49 17.30
CA VAL A 371 14.76 19.92 17.65
C VAL A 371 14.70 20.59 19.02
N PRO A 372 15.37 20.01 20.05
CA PRO A 372 15.47 20.66 21.36
C PRO A 372 16.45 21.84 21.30
N TYR A 373 16.15 22.94 21.98
CA TYR A 373 17.01 24.13 22.05
C TYR A 373 17.93 24.12 23.27
N HIS A 374 17.57 23.36 24.29
CA HIS A 374 18.33 23.17 25.52
C HIS A 374 18.00 21.79 26.12
N ASP A 375 18.77 21.40 27.14
CA ASP A 375 18.71 20.03 27.69
C ASP A 375 17.37 19.72 28.36
N GLU A 376 16.68 20.71 28.94
CA GLU A 376 15.32 20.53 29.50
C GLU A 376 14.29 20.14 28.41
N HIS A 377 14.35 20.79 27.23
CA HIS A 377 13.50 20.42 26.10
C HIS A 377 13.82 19.00 25.60
N ARG A 378 15.09 18.64 25.54
CA ARG A 378 15.53 17.27 25.16
C ARG A 378 14.98 16.25 26.14
N ALA A 379 15.15 16.49 27.45
CA ALA A 379 14.62 15.60 28.49
C ALA A 379 13.09 15.47 28.43
N ALA A 380 12.39 16.59 28.19
CA ALA A 380 10.93 16.59 28.04
C ALA A 380 10.48 15.76 26.82
N ILE A 381 11.12 15.94 25.66
CA ILE A 381 10.82 15.17 24.44
C ILE A 381 11.06 13.67 24.69
N GLU A 382 12.21 13.31 25.25
CA GLU A 382 12.57 11.90 25.51
C GLU A 382 11.62 11.25 26.50
N LYS A 383 11.24 11.98 27.57
CA LYS A 383 10.26 11.51 28.54
C LYS A 383 8.91 11.23 27.89
N VAL A 384 8.38 12.18 27.11
CA VAL A 384 7.09 12.04 26.43
C VAL A 384 7.14 10.88 25.41
N ARG A 385 8.20 10.78 24.63
CA ARG A 385 8.37 9.68 23.67
C ARG A 385 8.41 8.32 24.37
N THR A 386 9.10 8.22 25.50
CA THR A 386 9.13 6.99 26.32
C THR A 386 7.71 6.63 26.77
N GLN A 387 6.95 7.57 27.33
CA GLN A 387 5.57 7.36 27.76
C GLN A 387 4.65 6.94 26.61
N ILE A 388 4.81 7.52 25.40
CA ILE A 388 4.07 7.13 24.19
C ILE A 388 4.38 5.68 23.84
N TRP A 389 5.64 5.26 23.83
CA TRP A 389 6.03 3.90 23.47
C TRP A 389 5.62 2.87 24.53
N GLU A 390 5.60 3.23 25.81
CA GLU A 390 5.05 2.38 26.87
C GLU A 390 3.54 2.19 26.66
N LEU A 391 2.78 3.28 26.47
CA LEU A 391 1.34 3.18 26.17
C LEU A 391 1.08 2.37 24.89
N TYR A 392 1.91 2.55 23.87
CA TYR A 392 1.84 1.77 22.64
C TYR A 392 2.02 0.26 22.89
N GLN A 393 2.95 -0.14 23.76
CA GLN A 393 3.13 -1.55 24.13
C GLN A 393 1.93 -2.10 24.88
N ASP A 394 1.35 -1.31 25.77
CA ASP A 394 0.13 -1.72 26.49
C ASP A 394 -1.07 -1.85 25.56
N LEU A 395 -1.25 -0.93 24.60
CA LEU A 395 -2.27 -1.05 23.55
C LEU A 395 -2.02 -2.27 22.65
N LYS A 396 -0.77 -2.60 22.39
CA LYS A 396 -0.41 -3.81 21.63
C LYS A 396 -0.72 -5.09 22.41
N ALA A 397 -0.51 -5.11 23.73
CA ALA A 397 -0.89 -6.22 24.60
C ALA A 397 -2.42 -6.35 24.69
N TYR A 398 -3.12 -5.22 24.90
CA TYR A 398 -4.60 -5.18 24.89
C TYR A 398 -5.19 -5.75 23.59
N ARG A 399 -4.61 -5.42 22.45
CA ARG A 399 -5.05 -5.94 21.15
C ARG A 399 -5.03 -7.47 21.07
N GLN A 400 -4.09 -8.11 21.76
CA GLN A 400 -3.97 -9.58 21.78
C GLN A 400 -4.95 -10.24 22.76
N GLN A 401 -5.21 -9.57 23.89
CA GLN A 401 -6.10 -10.05 24.96
C GLN A 401 -6.91 -8.86 25.49
N PRO A 402 -7.97 -8.42 24.80
CA PRO A 402 -8.77 -7.29 25.23
C PRO A 402 -9.61 -7.64 26.45
N THR A 403 -9.56 -6.81 27.50
CA THR A 403 -10.39 -6.94 28.69
C THR A 403 -11.14 -5.64 28.98
N ALA A 404 -12.37 -5.76 29.51
CA ALA A 404 -13.18 -4.60 29.88
C ALA A 404 -12.51 -3.73 30.95
N ALA A 405 -11.74 -4.34 31.86
CA ALA A 405 -11.05 -3.64 32.94
C ALA A 405 -9.86 -2.79 32.45
N GLN A 406 -9.17 -3.22 31.42
CA GLN A 406 -8.01 -2.49 30.88
C GLN A 406 -8.39 -1.23 30.09
N LYS A 407 -9.54 -1.24 29.40
CA LYS A 407 -9.97 -0.13 28.56
C LYS A 407 -9.95 1.23 29.26
N PRO A 408 -10.65 1.43 30.40
CA PRO A 408 -10.66 2.73 31.10
C PRO A 408 -9.29 3.12 31.65
N LEU A 409 -8.43 2.17 31.99
CA LEU A 409 -7.07 2.44 32.45
C LEU A 409 -6.19 3.00 31.33
N LEU A 410 -6.29 2.41 30.13
CA LEU A 410 -5.55 2.87 28.95
C LEU A 410 -6.05 4.24 28.47
N GLU A 411 -7.36 4.47 28.52
CA GLU A 411 -7.96 5.79 28.24
C GLU A 411 -7.45 6.84 29.22
N ALA A 412 -7.48 6.58 30.52
CA ALA A 412 -6.98 7.49 31.54
C ALA A 412 -5.49 7.79 31.38
N ARG A 413 -4.69 6.75 31.03
CA ARG A 413 -3.26 6.92 30.77
C ARG A 413 -2.99 7.79 29.53
N PHE A 414 -3.78 7.64 28.47
CA PHE A 414 -3.71 8.48 27.29
C PHE A 414 -4.04 9.95 27.63
N GLU A 415 -5.11 10.20 28.40
CA GLU A 415 -5.49 11.55 28.83
C GLU A 415 -4.41 12.19 29.71
N ALA A 416 -3.83 11.44 30.65
CA ALA A 416 -2.71 11.92 31.47
C ALA A 416 -1.47 12.26 30.63
N LEU A 417 -1.16 11.45 29.62
CA LEU A 417 -0.06 11.68 28.70
C LEU A 417 -0.27 12.96 27.88
N CYS A 418 -1.45 13.10 27.27
CA CYS A 418 -1.74 14.23 26.38
C CYS A 418 -2.10 15.52 27.13
N GLY A 419 -2.50 15.44 28.39
CA GLY A 419 -2.87 16.57 29.23
C GLY A 419 -1.70 17.22 29.98
N GLN A 420 -0.49 16.62 29.94
CA GLN A 420 0.66 17.17 30.65
C GLN A 420 1.17 18.47 30.00
N GLN A 421 1.66 19.38 30.84
CA GLN A 421 2.39 20.56 30.40
C GLN A 421 3.88 20.30 30.59
N THR A 422 4.64 20.36 29.50
CA THR A 422 6.06 20.00 29.50
C THR A 422 6.99 21.19 29.69
N GLY A 423 6.45 22.41 29.63
CA GLY A 423 7.23 23.64 29.58
C GLY A 423 7.83 23.92 28.19
N TYR A 424 7.56 23.06 27.21
CA TYR A 424 7.97 23.25 25.82
C TYR A 424 6.71 23.41 24.93
N PRO A 425 6.32 24.64 24.58
CA PRO A 425 5.04 24.93 23.89
C PRO A 425 4.82 24.14 22.60
N ARG A 426 5.89 23.87 21.85
CA ARG A 426 5.82 23.07 20.61
C ARG A 426 5.49 21.60 20.91
N LEU A 427 6.04 21.04 21.97
CA LEU A 427 5.73 19.69 22.42
C LEU A 427 4.30 19.60 22.96
N ASP A 428 3.89 20.60 23.74
CA ASP A 428 2.53 20.71 24.28
C ASP A 428 1.50 20.80 23.14
N GLY A 429 1.82 21.52 22.05
CA GLY A 429 0.99 21.60 20.84
C GLY A 429 0.81 20.24 20.15
N VAL A 430 1.86 19.42 20.04
CA VAL A 430 1.75 18.06 19.48
C VAL A 430 0.91 17.15 20.38
N LEU A 431 1.04 17.28 21.70
CA LEU A 431 0.21 16.51 22.65
C LEU A 431 -1.27 16.91 22.55
N GLN A 432 -1.58 18.21 22.37
CA GLN A 432 -2.95 18.67 22.14
C GLN A 432 -3.52 18.13 20.83
N GLU A 433 -2.72 18.10 19.76
CA GLU A 433 -3.12 17.50 18.48
C GLU A 433 -3.42 16.00 18.64
N MET A 434 -2.54 15.24 19.32
CA MET A 434 -2.79 13.83 19.65
C MET A 434 -4.09 13.67 20.46
N ARG A 435 -4.36 14.55 21.41
CA ARG A 435 -5.59 14.53 22.21
C ARG A 435 -6.84 14.81 21.37
N ALA A 436 -6.76 15.73 20.41
CA ALA A 436 -7.85 16.00 19.47
C ALA A 436 -8.19 14.77 18.61
N HIS A 437 -7.18 13.93 18.29
CA HIS A 437 -7.33 12.67 17.56
C HIS A 437 -7.48 11.44 18.47
N ARG A 438 -7.90 11.62 19.73
CA ARG A 438 -8.08 10.55 20.72
C ARG A 438 -8.86 9.35 20.19
N ALA A 439 -10.02 9.62 19.56
CA ALA A 439 -10.89 8.56 19.06
C ALA A 439 -10.18 7.67 18.01
N ASP A 440 -9.37 8.27 17.15
CA ASP A 440 -8.67 7.56 16.08
C ASP A 440 -7.43 6.82 16.60
N LEU A 441 -6.70 7.40 17.55
CA LEU A 441 -5.52 6.78 18.17
C LEU A 441 -5.92 5.62 19.10
N LEU A 442 -7.06 5.73 19.78
CA LEU A 442 -7.58 4.72 20.69
C LEU A 442 -8.63 3.79 20.04
N ARG A 443 -8.79 3.82 18.71
CA ARG A 443 -9.74 2.95 17.99
C ARG A 443 -9.58 1.46 18.34
N VAL A 444 -8.36 1.02 18.61
CA VAL A 444 -8.04 -0.34 19.02
C VAL A 444 -8.77 -0.79 20.31
N LEU A 445 -9.16 0.14 21.19
CA LEU A 445 -9.91 -0.18 22.41
C LEU A 445 -11.36 -0.60 22.13
N GLU A 446 -11.90 -0.18 20.97
CA GLU A 446 -13.23 -0.57 20.50
C GLU A 446 -13.15 -1.68 19.45
N ARG A 447 -12.07 -1.69 18.66
CA ARG A 447 -11.84 -2.58 17.52
C ARG A 447 -10.44 -3.21 17.63
N PRO A 448 -10.26 -4.23 18.49
CA PRO A 448 -8.93 -4.83 18.76
C PRO A 448 -8.27 -5.47 17.52
N GLU A 449 -9.05 -5.81 16.50
CA GLU A 449 -8.54 -6.34 15.24
C GLU A 449 -7.76 -5.30 14.40
N VAL A 450 -7.96 -4.00 14.65
CA VAL A 450 -7.30 -2.91 13.92
C VAL A 450 -5.84 -2.78 14.36
N PRO A 451 -4.87 -2.77 13.43
CA PRO A 451 -3.47 -2.54 13.77
C PRO A 451 -3.22 -1.13 14.32
N LEU A 452 -2.22 -0.99 15.19
CA LEU A 452 -1.77 0.32 15.70
C LEU A 452 -0.90 1.11 14.71
N HIS A 453 -0.56 0.52 13.57
CA HIS A 453 0.30 1.13 12.56
C HIS A 453 -0.05 0.62 11.15
N ASN A 454 0.20 1.42 10.14
CA ASN A 454 -0.01 1.09 8.72
C ASN A 454 1.26 0.62 8.00
N ASN A 455 2.21 -0.02 8.69
CA ASN A 455 3.49 -0.47 8.12
C ASN A 455 3.31 -1.48 6.98
N ALA A 456 2.22 -2.26 6.98
CA ALA A 456 1.92 -3.20 5.90
C ALA A 456 1.66 -2.45 4.58
N GLU A 457 0.84 -1.41 4.63
CA GLU A 457 0.48 -0.56 3.50
C GLU A 457 1.66 0.29 3.03
N GLU A 458 2.47 0.81 3.97
CA GLU A 458 3.75 1.45 3.64
C GLU A 458 4.70 0.48 2.90
N SER A 459 4.75 -0.78 3.32
CA SER A 459 5.54 -1.81 2.64
C SER A 459 4.97 -2.13 1.26
N ASP A 460 3.65 -2.09 1.11
CA ASP A 460 2.99 -2.30 -0.16
C ASP A 460 3.24 -1.13 -1.12
N ILE A 461 3.10 0.11 -0.66
CA ILE A 461 3.35 1.31 -1.48
C ILE A 461 4.81 1.42 -1.91
N ARG A 462 5.78 0.94 -1.11
CA ARG A 462 7.21 0.89 -1.47
C ARG A 462 7.45 0.09 -2.74
N GLU A 463 6.63 -0.91 -3.04
CA GLU A 463 6.72 -1.68 -4.28
C GLU A 463 6.40 -0.81 -5.50
N TYR A 464 5.36 0.01 -5.41
CA TYR A 464 5.04 1.00 -6.45
C TYR A 464 6.15 2.05 -6.61
N VAL A 465 6.70 2.52 -5.48
CA VAL A 465 7.84 3.45 -5.47
C VAL A 465 9.08 2.85 -6.13
N LYS A 466 9.38 1.56 -5.89
CA LYS A 466 10.49 0.86 -6.57
C LYS A 466 10.28 0.87 -8.08
N LYS A 467 9.10 0.48 -8.56
CA LYS A 467 8.78 0.50 -9.99
C LYS A 467 8.92 1.90 -10.59
N ARG A 468 8.45 2.93 -9.87
CA ARG A 468 8.61 4.33 -10.28
C ARG A 468 10.07 4.76 -10.35
N LYS A 469 10.90 4.40 -9.39
CA LYS A 469 12.33 4.72 -9.38
C LYS A 469 13.08 4.05 -10.54
N VAL A 470 12.70 2.83 -10.92
CA VAL A 470 13.32 2.07 -12.01
C VAL A 470 12.83 2.53 -13.39
N SER A 471 11.52 2.73 -13.56
CA SER A 471 10.89 2.95 -14.87
C SER A 471 10.37 4.38 -15.09
N GLY A 472 10.51 5.28 -14.11
CA GLY A 472 9.94 6.62 -14.16
C GLY A 472 8.41 6.65 -14.13
N GLY A 473 7.82 7.74 -14.63
CA GLY A 473 6.36 7.89 -14.76
C GLY A 473 5.77 7.04 -15.88
N THR A 474 4.46 7.05 -15.98
CA THR A 474 3.72 6.42 -17.08
C THR A 474 3.48 7.43 -18.21
N ARG A 475 3.50 6.95 -19.46
CA ARG A 475 3.33 7.79 -20.66
C ARG A 475 1.94 7.69 -21.28
N GLY A 476 1.25 6.57 -21.11
CA GLY A 476 -0.09 6.33 -21.67
C GLY A 476 -1.05 5.78 -20.63
N ALA A 477 -2.36 6.02 -20.83
CA ALA A 477 -3.41 5.59 -19.91
C ALA A 477 -3.44 4.06 -19.73
N ALA A 478 -3.28 3.28 -20.81
CA ALA A 478 -3.21 1.82 -20.75
C ALA A 478 -2.03 1.34 -19.89
N GLY A 479 -0.84 1.96 -20.04
CA GLY A 479 0.34 1.65 -19.22
C GLY A 479 0.15 2.00 -17.75
N ARG A 480 -0.53 3.12 -17.43
CA ARG A 480 -0.92 3.51 -16.06
C ARG A 480 -1.87 2.47 -15.44
N ARG A 481 -2.94 2.13 -16.16
CA ARG A 481 -3.91 1.12 -15.75
C ARG A 481 -3.27 -0.25 -15.52
N CYS A 482 -2.40 -0.70 -16.43
CA CYS A 482 -1.67 -1.97 -16.27
C CYS A 482 -0.72 -1.95 -15.06
N ARG A 483 0.00 -0.84 -14.82
CA ARG A 483 0.86 -0.71 -13.64
C ARG A 483 0.06 -0.91 -12.35
N ASP A 484 -1.06 -0.22 -12.21
CA ASP A 484 -1.94 -0.33 -11.04
C ASP A 484 -2.50 -1.75 -10.90
N THR A 485 -3.00 -2.33 -12.00
CA THR A 485 -3.59 -3.67 -12.03
C THR A 485 -2.59 -4.75 -11.63
N PHE A 486 -1.45 -4.82 -12.29
CA PHE A 486 -0.50 -5.88 -12.01
C PHE A 486 0.22 -5.72 -10.67
N THR A 487 0.39 -4.47 -10.18
CA THR A 487 0.88 -4.25 -8.81
C THR A 487 -0.11 -4.77 -7.78
N SER A 488 -1.42 -4.51 -7.97
CA SER A 488 -2.49 -5.01 -7.11
C SER A 488 -2.53 -6.54 -7.08
N LEU A 489 -2.61 -7.16 -8.25
CA LEU A 489 -2.73 -8.61 -8.37
C LEU A 489 -1.49 -9.33 -7.83
N LYS A 490 -0.28 -8.85 -8.14
CA LYS A 490 0.96 -9.39 -7.60
C LYS A 490 1.00 -9.38 -6.07
N LYS A 491 0.65 -8.24 -5.48
CA LYS A 491 0.64 -8.09 -4.02
C LYS A 491 -0.43 -8.96 -3.38
N THR A 492 -1.61 -9.02 -3.96
CA THR A 492 -2.70 -9.89 -3.49
C THR A 492 -2.32 -11.37 -3.59
N CYS A 493 -1.74 -11.81 -4.70
CA CYS A 493 -1.20 -13.17 -4.83
C CYS A 493 -0.24 -13.49 -3.68
N ARG A 494 0.70 -12.59 -3.38
CA ARG A 494 1.67 -12.77 -2.29
C ARG A 494 0.99 -12.90 -0.92
N LYS A 495 0.00 -12.04 -0.62
CA LYS A 495 -0.77 -12.08 0.64
C LYS A 495 -1.57 -13.38 0.77
N LEU A 496 -2.08 -13.87 -0.34
CA LEU A 496 -2.80 -15.15 -0.40
C LEU A 496 -1.90 -16.38 -0.57
N GLY A 497 -0.56 -16.23 -0.59
CA GLY A 497 0.36 -17.35 -0.79
C GLY A 497 0.27 -18.02 -2.17
N VAL A 498 -0.27 -17.32 -3.17
CA VAL A 498 -0.37 -17.76 -4.56
C VAL A 498 0.89 -17.34 -5.31
N SER A 499 1.48 -18.27 -6.08
CA SER A 499 2.58 -17.94 -6.98
C SER A 499 2.10 -17.00 -8.08
N PHE A 500 2.70 -15.81 -8.19
CA PHE A 500 2.33 -14.86 -9.24
C PHE A 500 2.63 -15.40 -10.63
N TRP A 501 3.70 -16.18 -10.78
CA TRP A 501 4.02 -16.90 -12.01
C TRP A 501 2.92 -17.89 -12.44
N GLU A 502 2.48 -18.75 -11.52
CA GLU A 502 1.40 -19.71 -11.80
C GLU A 502 0.07 -18.99 -12.08
N TYR A 503 -0.21 -17.93 -11.34
CA TYR A 503 -1.36 -17.05 -11.59
C TYR A 503 -1.35 -16.47 -13.01
N LEU A 504 -0.22 -15.92 -13.46
CA LEU A 504 -0.10 -15.36 -14.81
C LEU A 504 -0.29 -16.44 -15.89
N ARG A 505 0.34 -17.60 -15.70
CA ARG A 505 0.21 -18.73 -16.64
C ARG A 505 -1.23 -19.21 -16.76
N ASP A 506 -1.91 -19.32 -15.65
CA ASP A 506 -3.31 -19.73 -15.60
C ASP A 506 -4.22 -18.74 -16.34
N ARG A 507 -4.10 -17.45 -16.03
CA ARG A 507 -4.93 -16.41 -16.64
C ARG A 507 -4.64 -16.19 -18.13
N VAL A 508 -3.38 -16.25 -18.55
CA VAL A 508 -2.99 -16.10 -19.97
C VAL A 508 -3.48 -17.27 -20.80
N ARG A 509 -3.48 -18.49 -20.23
CA ARG A 509 -3.95 -19.71 -20.91
C ARG A 509 -5.45 -19.95 -20.75
N GLY A 510 -6.12 -19.31 -19.80
CA GLY A 510 -7.52 -19.56 -19.49
C GLY A 510 -7.78 -20.93 -18.86
N LEU A 511 -6.85 -21.47 -18.06
CA LEU A 511 -6.93 -22.82 -17.50
C LEU A 511 -7.93 -22.95 -16.36
N GLY A 512 -8.11 -21.89 -15.56
CA GLY A 512 -8.99 -21.90 -14.38
C GLY A 512 -8.51 -22.80 -13.23
N GLN A 513 -7.22 -23.16 -13.20
CA GLN A 513 -6.62 -24.01 -12.17
C GLN A 513 -6.32 -23.22 -10.88
N VAL A 514 -6.01 -21.93 -11.02
CA VAL A 514 -5.87 -21.01 -9.89
C VAL A 514 -7.23 -20.38 -9.63
N PRO A 515 -7.85 -20.55 -8.45
CA PRO A 515 -9.12 -19.90 -8.13
C PRO A 515 -9.06 -18.39 -8.33
N ARG A 516 -10.23 -17.75 -8.50
CA ARG A 516 -10.28 -16.27 -8.52
C ARG A 516 -9.79 -15.73 -7.20
N LEU A 517 -8.91 -14.71 -7.24
CA LEU A 517 -8.35 -14.12 -6.02
C LEU A 517 -9.43 -13.58 -5.08
N ALA A 518 -10.54 -13.08 -5.64
CA ALA A 518 -11.69 -12.62 -4.88
C ALA A 518 -12.36 -13.76 -4.08
N GLU A 519 -12.42 -14.96 -4.61
CA GLU A 519 -12.95 -16.15 -3.92
C GLU A 519 -12.03 -16.55 -2.76
N LEU A 520 -10.71 -16.56 -3.00
CA LEU A 520 -9.72 -16.84 -1.95
C LEU A 520 -9.76 -15.81 -0.82
N ILE A 521 -10.01 -14.53 -1.13
CA ILE A 521 -10.19 -13.47 -0.12
C ILE A 521 -11.40 -13.78 0.74
N ARG A 522 -12.56 -14.06 0.14
CA ARG A 522 -13.79 -14.39 0.86
C ARG A 522 -13.64 -15.63 1.75
N GLN A 523 -13.04 -16.69 1.19
CA GLN A 523 -12.77 -17.91 1.94
C GLN A 523 -11.92 -17.65 3.17
N ARG A 524 -10.77 -16.97 3.02
CA ARG A 524 -9.85 -16.71 4.13
C ARG A 524 -10.41 -15.72 5.14
N ALA A 525 -11.22 -14.76 4.70
CA ALA A 525 -11.92 -13.86 5.61
C ALA A 525 -12.91 -14.64 6.48
N GLY A 526 -13.67 -15.57 5.88
CA GLY A 526 -14.58 -16.45 6.61
C GLY A 526 -13.87 -17.37 7.61
N GLU A 527 -12.72 -17.95 7.21
CA GLU A 527 -11.90 -18.79 8.11
C GLU A 527 -11.40 -17.99 9.33
N LYS A 528 -10.95 -16.74 9.12
CA LYS A 528 -10.51 -15.86 10.23
C LYS A 528 -11.66 -15.49 11.15
N GLN A 529 -12.82 -15.19 10.60
CA GLN A 529 -14.00 -14.84 11.39
C GLN A 529 -14.47 -16.03 12.22
N ALA A 530 -14.50 -17.22 11.65
CA ALA A 530 -14.83 -18.45 12.37
C ALA A 530 -13.83 -18.75 13.51
N ALA A 531 -12.53 -18.57 13.27
CA ALA A 531 -11.50 -18.74 14.28
C ALA A 531 -11.63 -17.71 15.43
N ALA A 532 -11.98 -16.46 15.12
CA ALA A 532 -12.20 -15.43 16.13
C ALA A 532 -13.43 -15.74 17.01
N VAL A 533 -14.54 -16.21 16.43
CA VAL A 533 -15.73 -16.63 17.16
C VAL A 533 -15.45 -17.84 18.06
N ALA A 534 -14.69 -18.82 17.56
CA ALA A 534 -14.31 -19.99 18.34
C ALA A 534 -13.42 -19.62 19.56
N ALA A 535 -12.52 -18.66 19.41
CA ALA A 535 -11.68 -18.18 20.50
C ALA A 535 -12.48 -17.51 21.63
N VAL A 536 -13.51 -16.73 21.28
CA VAL A 536 -14.40 -16.08 22.27
C VAL A 536 -15.33 -17.08 22.99
N SER A 537 -15.66 -18.22 22.36
CA SER A 537 -16.57 -19.24 22.93
C SER A 537 -15.87 -20.19 23.92
N VAL A 538 -14.55 -20.11 24.06
CA VAL A 538 -13.75 -20.97 24.98
C VAL A 538 -13.42 -20.25 26.29
N GLU A 539 -13.65 -18.94 26.39
CA GLU A 539 -13.59 -18.13 27.61
C GLU A 539 -14.98 -18.07 28.28
#